data_da6b68f9598d19e34ea19799be25cc72
#
_entry.id   da6b68f9598d19e34ea19799be25cc72
#
_cell.length_a   1.000
_cell.length_b   1.000
_cell.length_c   1.000
_cell.angle_alpha   90.00
_cell.angle_beta   90.00
_cell.angle_gamma   90.00
#
_symmetry.space_group_name_H-M   'P 1'
#
loop_
_entity.id
_entity.type
_entity.pdbx_description
1 polymer ?
#
loop_
_entity_poly.entity_id
_entity_poly.type
_entity_poly.pdbx_seq_one_letter_code
_entity_poly.pdbx_strand_id
1 'polypeptide(L)'
;QKSLGKTILFITHDFDEALKIGDRIAVLKDGALQQEGKPEDIVLRPANEHIEEFVREVNKARAIHVRSIMQEGPGQPAEILVPRDARCEDVLPLFAEHEWVGVKDENGTQIGSVTAKQVIRALARHTPSPVGDKVDHERSI
;
A
#
# COMPACT_ATOMS: atom_id res chain seq x y z
N GLN A 1 -9.98 -19.53 2.55
CA GLN A 1 -8.76 -20.25 2.93
C GLN A 1 -8.56 -20.30 4.43
N LYS A 2 -8.89 -19.25 5.15
CA LYS A 2 -8.72 -19.20 6.61
C LYS A 2 -9.54 -20.23 7.37
N SER A 3 -10.65 -20.69 6.82
CA SER A 3 -11.54 -21.66 7.46
C SER A 3 -11.04 -23.10 7.45
N LEU A 4 -10.05 -23.44 6.62
CA LEU A 4 -9.56 -24.81 6.43
C LEU A 4 -8.21 -25.09 7.11
N GLY A 5 -7.52 -24.08 7.60
CA GLY A 5 -6.21 -24.22 8.25
C GLY A 5 -5.12 -24.86 7.38
N LYS A 6 -5.28 -24.86 6.07
CA LYS A 6 -4.32 -25.44 5.12
C LYS A 6 -3.39 -24.39 4.54
N THR A 7 -2.12 -24.75 4.38
CA THR A 7 -1.15 -23.96 3.63
C THR A 7 -1.25 -24.32 2.15
N ILE A 8 -1.46 -23.33 1.30
CA ILE A 8 -1.52 -23.50 -0.16
C ILE A 8 -0.41 -22.67 -0.78
N LEU A 9 0.42 -23.32 -1.60
CA LEU A 9 1.41 -22.65 -2.44
C LEU A 9 0.80 -22.43 -3.81
N PHE A 10 0.69 -21.18 -4.23
CA PHE A 10 0.18 -20.78 -5.52
C PHE A 10 1.28 -20.11 -6.34
N ILE A 11 1.49 -20.58 -7.56
CA ILE A 11 2.51 -20.03 -8.46
C ILE A 11 1.82 -19.34 -9.63
N THR A 12 2.15 -18.08 -9.85
CA THR A 12 1.56 -17.28 -10.92
C THR A 12 2.59 -16.31 -11.50
N HIS A 13 2.38 -15.92 -12.75
CA HIS A 13 3.10 -14.82 -13.41
C HIS A 13 2.37 -13.48 -13.24
N ASP A 14 1.14 -13.50 -12.76
CA ASP A 14 0.30 -12.34 -12.56
C ASP A 14 0.46 -11.82 -11.13
N PHE A 15 1.13 -10.69 -10.99
CA PHE A 15 1.39 -10.07 -9.70
C PHE A 15 0.11 -9.55 -9.03
N ASP A 16 -0.83 -9.01 -9.80
CA ASP A 16 -2.13 -8.57 -9.28
C ASP A 16 -2.90 -9.74 -8.68
N GLU A 17 -2.87 -10.90 -9.34
CA GLU A 17 -3.49 -12.11 -8.82
C GLU A 17 -2.83 -12.55 -7.51
N ALA A 18 -1.50 -12.54 -7.47
CA ALA A 18 -0.75 -12.88 -6.25
C ALA A 18 -1.12 -11.94 -5.09
N LEU A 19 -1.24 -10.64 -5.33
CA LEU A 19 -1.64 -9.66 -4.32
C LEU A 19 -3.04 -9.89 -3.77
N LYS A 20 -3.94 -10.43 -4.59
CA LYS A 20 -5.33 -10.69 -4.16
C LYS A 20 -5.46 -11.96 -3.32
N ILE A 21 -4.67 -12.98 -3.62
CA ILE A 21 -4.83 -14.33 -3.06
C ILE A 21 -3.85 -14.60 -1.93
N GLY A 22 -2.62 -14.11 -2.05
CA GLY A 22 -1.54 -14.46 -1.14
C GLY A 22 -1.58 -13.74 0.19
N ASP A 23 -1.44 -14.47 1.29
CA ASP A 23 -1.13 -13.90 2.60
C ASP A 23 0.34 -13.47 2.67
N ARG A 24 1.20 -14.19 1.97
CA ARG A 24 2.62 -13.87 1.75
C ARG A 24 2.97 -14.11 0.29
N ILE A 25 3.86 -13.28 -0.22
CA ILE A 25 4.34 -13.36 -1.59
C ILE A 25 5.84 -13.50 -1.58
N ALA A 26 6.35 -14.39 -2.43
CA ALA A 26 7.75 -14.51 -2.75
C ALA A 26 7.95 -14.18 -4.24
N VAL A 27 8.79 -13.22 -4.53
CA VAL A 27 9.12 -12.82 -5.89
C VAL A 27 10.47 -13.41 -6.28
N LEU A 28 10.48 -14.18 -7.36
CA LEU A 28 11.69 -14.82 -7.88
C LEU A 28 12.05 -14.24 -9.25
N LYS A 29 13.35 -14.16 -9.50
CA LYS A 29 13.90 -13.82 -10.80
C LYS A 29 15.09 -14.74 -11.08
N ASP A 30 15.07 -15.40 -12.23
CA ASP A 30 16.14 -16.32 -12.65
C ASP A 30 16.48 -17.38 -11.59
N GLY A 31 15.44 -17.89 -10.91
CA GLY A 31 15.56 -18.89 -9.85
C GLY A 31 16.04 -18.35 -8.50
N ALA A 32 16.29 -17.04 -8.38
CA ALA A 32 16.73 -16.42 -7.14
C ALA A 32 15.59 -15.62 -6.49
N LEU A 33 15.46 -15.77 -5.18
CA LEU A 33 14.51 -15.01 -4.38
C LEU A 33 14.92 -13.54 -4.34
N GLN A 34 14.04 -12.65 -4.79
CA GLN A 34 14.26 -11.21 -4.79
C GLN A 34 13.70 -10.54 -3.55
N GLN A 35 12.49 -10.92 -3.19
CA GLN A 35 11.81 -10.39 -2.01
C GLN A 35 10.72 -11.36 -1.56
N GLU A 36 10.50 -11.42 -0.27
CA GLU A 36 9.40 -12.13 0.36
C GLU A 36 8.76 -11.28 1.43
N GLY A 37 7.46 -11.32 1.53
CA GLY A 37 6.73 -10.58 2.57
C GLY A 37 5.24 -10.56 2.33
N LYS A 38 4.56 -9.74 3.12
CA LYS A 38 3.15 -9.45 2.90
C LYS A 38 3.00 -8.63 1.61
N PRO A 39 1.86 -8.75 0.91
CA PRO A 39 1.62 -7.98 -0.31
C PRO A 39 1.92 -6.49 -0.17
N GLU A 40 1.46 -5.89 0.91
CA GLU A 40 1.66 -4.47 1.18
C GLU A 40 3.12 -4.08 1.35
N ASP A 41 3.91 -4.92 1.99
CA ASP A 41 5.33 -4.65 2.20
C ASP A 41 6.09 -4.62 0.87
N ILE A 42 5.70 -5.49 -0.06
CA ILE A 42 6.29 -5.54 -1.39
C ILE A 42 5.93 -4.29 -2.19
N VAL A 43 4.66 -3.86 -2.11
CA VAL A 43 4.18 -2.67 -2.82
C VAL A 43 4.74 -1.38 -2.22
N LEU A 44 4.82 -1.27 -0.90
CA LEU A 44 5.29 -0.08 -0.20
C LEU A 44 6.81 0.04 -0.14
N ARG A 45 7.51 -1.09 -0.10
CA ARG A 45 8.96 -1.16 0.09
C ARG A 45 9.58 -2.18 -0.85
N PRO A 46 9.52 -1.96 -2.17
CA PRO A 46 10.17 -2.87 -3.11
C PRO A 46 11.68 -2.89 -2.86
N ALA A 47 12.24 -4.09 -2.85
CA ALA A 47 13.65 -4.32 -2.49
C ALA A 47 14.64 -3.87 -3.57
N ASN A 48 14.23 -3.81 -4.83
CA ASN A 48 15.08 -3.44 -5.96
C ASN A 48 14.26 -2.93 -7.15
N GLU A 49 14.95 -2.45 -8.17
CA GLU A 49 14.32 -1.92 -9.38
C GLU A 49 13.42 -2.92 -10.10
N HIS A 50 13.78 -4.19 -10.09
CA HIS A 50 12.99 -5.23 -10.72
C HIS A 50 11.60 -5.33 -10.09
N ILE A 51 11.55 -5.29 -8.78
CA ILE A 51 10.28 -5.31 -8.03
C ILE A 51 9.54 -3.98 -8.18
N GLU A 52 10.24 -2.85 -8.20
CA GLU A 52 9.64 -1.54 -8.48
C GLU A 52 8.91 -1.52 -9.82
N GLU A 53 9.47 -2.10 -10.84
CA GLU A 53 8.82 -2.21 -12.15
C GLU A 53 7.52 -3.02 -12.08
N PHE A 54 7.53 -4.12 -11.34
CA PHE A 54 6.34 -4.93 -11.13
C PHE A 54 5.24 -4.16 -10.39
N VAL A 55 5.59 -3.48 -9.30
CA VAL A 55 4.60 -2.77 -8.49
C VAL A 55 4.13 -1.48 -9.14
N ARG A 56 4.85 -0.96 -10.13
CA ARG A 56 4.44 0.22 -10.88
C ARG A 56 3.13 0.01 -11.63
N GLU A 57 2.90 -1.20 -12.12
CA GLU A 57 1.69 -1.58 -12.85
C GLU A 57 0.52 -1.92 -11.91
N VAL A 58 0.77 -2.04 -10.62
CA VAL A 58 -0.23 -2.44 -9.63
C VAL A 58 -1.12 -1.27 -9.23
N ASN A 59 -2.41 -1.52 -9.06
CA ASN A 59 -3.30 -0.57 -8.42
C ASN A 59 -3.02 -0.53 -6.90
N LYS A 60 -2.17 0.39 -6.49
CA LYS A 60 -1.74 0.54 -5.10
C LYS A 60 -2.89 0.88 -4.16
N ALA A 61 -3.87 1.64 -4.62
CA ALA A 61 -5.04 1.98 -3.82
C ALA A 61 -5.84 0.75 -3.39
N ARG A 62 -5.82 -0.29 -4.19
CA ARG A 62 -6.44 -1.58 -3.89
C ARG A 62 -5.57 -2.48 -3.03
N ALA A 63 -4.26 -2.39 -3.16
CA ALA A 63 -3.31 -3.25 -2.45
C ALA A 63 -3.01 -2.78 -1.02
N ILE A 64 -3.00 -1.48 -0.77
CA ILE A 64 -2.58 -0.89 0.50
C ILE A 64 -3.77 -0.73 1.44
N HIS A 65 -3.64 -1.25 2.66
CA HIS A 65 -4.60 -1.07 3.74
C HIS A 65 -4.27 0.15 4.59
N VAL A 66 -5.30 0.77 5.15
CA VAL A 66 -5.13 1.98 5.97
C VAL A 66 -4.27 1.74 7.21
N ARG A 67 -4.29 0.54 7.79
CA ARG A 67 -3.44 0.20 8.93
C ARG A 67 -1.94 0.34 8.64
N SER A 68 -1.54 0.18 7.39
CA SER A 68 -0.12 0.23 6.98
C SER A 68 0.41 1.65 6.85
N ILE A 69 -0.48 2.63 6.77
CA ILE A 69 -0.13 4.05 6.53
C ILE A 69 -0.69 5.01 7.57
N MET A 70 -1.55 4.53 8.47
CA MET A 70 -2.16 5.36 9.50
C MET A 70 -1.14 5.89 10.49
N GLN A 71 -1.45 7.02 11.09
CA GLN A 71 -0.80 7.46 12.30
C GLN A 71 -1.45 6.74 13.48
N GLU A 72 -0.65 6.03 14.24
CA GLU A 72 -1.13 5.29 15.41
C GLU A 72 -1.48 6.21 16.56
N GLY A 73 -2.45 5.78 17.36
CA GLY A 73 -2.89 6.44 18.57
C GLY A 73 -4.36 6.86 18.51
N PRO A 74 -4.99 7.04 19.67
CA PRO A 74 -6.40 7.41 19.73
C PRO A 74 -6.68 8.79 19.16
N GLY A 75 -5.73 9.74 19.28
CA GLY A 75 -5.86 11.09 18.74
C GLY A 75 -7.14 11.80 19.14
N GLN A 76 -7.58 12.73 18.30
CA GLN A 76 -8.88 13.37 18.44
C GLN A 76 -9.97 12.43 17.93
N PRO A 77 -11.19 12.48 18.53
CA PRO A 77 -12.31 11.71 18.02
C PRO A 77 -12.64 12.08 16.58
N ALA A 78 -12.73 11.06 15.73
CA ALA A 78 -13.07 11.25 14.32
C ALA A 78 -14.58 11.27 14.12
N GLU A 79 -15.05 12.05 13.14
CA GLU A 79 -16.45 12.02 12.71
C GLU A 79 -16.79 10.70 12.02
N ILE A 80 -15.83 10.15 11.28
CA ILE A 80 -15.97 8.88 10.57
C ILE A 80 -14.85 7.94 10.97
N LEU A 81 -15.22 6.70 11.24
CA LEU A 81 -14.30 5.61 11.55
C LEU A 81 -14.35 4.57 10.43
N VAL A 82 -13.18 4.20 9.93
CA VAL A 82 -13.04 3.12 8.96
C VAL A 82 -12.33 1.92 9.61
N PRO A 83 -12.64 0.69 9.19
CA PRO A 83 -11.93 -0.48 9.69
C PRO A 83 -10.44 -0.41 9.36
N ARG A 84 -9.60 -0.94 10.24
CA ARG A 84 -8.16 -1.05 10.01
C ARG A 84 -7.78 -1.81 8.73
N ASP A 85 -8.65 -2.72 8.32
CA ASP A 85 -8.48 -3.53 7.11
C ASP A 85 -9.06 -2.88 5.86
N ALA A 86 -9.62 -1.67 5.96
CA ALA A 86 -10.07 -0.92 4.79
C ALA A 86 -8.88 -0.63 3.88
N ARG A 87 -9.12 -0.67 2.58
CA ARG A 87 -8.11 -0.36 1.57
C ARG A 87 -8.10 1.13 1.27
N CYS A 88 -7.01 1.63 0.75
CA CYS A 88 -6.92 3.04 0.37
C CYS A 88 -8.02 3.44 -0.62
N GLU A 89 -8.40 2.56 -1.55
CA GLU A 89 -9.49 2.83 -2.50
C GLU A 89 -10.84 3.05 -1.80
N ASP A 90 -11.08 2.40 -0.66
CA ASP A 90 -12.33 2.52 0.09
C ASP A 90 -12.43 3.86 0.82
N VAL A 91 -11.31 4.42 1.22
CA VAL A 91 -11.28 5.67 2.00
C VAL A 91 -11.13 6.92 1.14
N LEU A 92 -10.60 6.79 -0.07
CA LEU A 92 -10.39 7.93 -0.97
C LEU A 92 -11.64 8.79 -1.17
N PRO A 93 -12.85 8.23 -1.39
CA PRO A 93 -14.05 9.05 -1.55
C PRO A 93 -14.40 9.87 -0.31
N LEU A 94 -14.03 9.42 0.87
CA LEU A 94 -14.34 10.11 2.13
C LEU A 94 -13.60 11.45 2.25
N PHE A 95 -12.47 11.58 1.61
CA PHE A 95 -11.68 12.80 1.62
C PHE A 95 -12.27 13.94 0.79
N ALA A 96 -13.34 13.68 0.05
CA ALA A 96 -14.10 14.76 -0.59
C ALA A 96 -14.78 15.68 0.44
N GLU A 97 -15.13 15.13 1.61
CA GLU A 97 -15.86 15.84 2.66
C GLU A 97 -15.10 15.91 4.00
N HIS A 98 -14.07 15.10 4.16
CA HIS A 98 -13.30 15.01 5.40
C HIS A 98 -11.82 15.18 5.13
N GLU A 99 -11.13 15.98 5.92
CA GLU A 99 -9.67 16.11 5.83
C GLU A 99 -8.94 14.87 6.34
N TRP A 100 -9.55 14.16 7.26
CA TRP A 100 -9.01 12.94 7.84
C TRP A 100 -10.12 12.04 8.34
N VAL A 101 -9.83 10.77 8.48
CA VAL A 101 -10.73 9.75 9.02
C VAL A 101 -10.05 8.99 10.15
N GLY A 102 -10.81 8.55 11.13
CA GLY A 102 -10.32 7.67 12.17
C GLY A 102 -10.26 6.22 11.70
N VAL A 103 -9.37 5.46 12.28
CA VAL A 103 -9.22 4.03 12.04
C VAL A 103 -9.58 3.29 13.32
N LYS A 104 -10.46 2.31 13.21
CA LYS A 104 -10.93 1.51 14.34
C LYS A 104 -10.44 0.08 14.27
N ASP A 105 -10.30 -0.53 15.45
CA ASP A 105 -10.06 -1.96 15.60
C ASP A 105 -11.37 -2.77 15.50
N GLU A 106 -11.28 -4.07 15.75
CA GLU A 106 -12.42 -5.00 15.70
C GLU A 106 -13.49 -4.69 16.75
N ASN A 107 -13.12 -4.02 17.84
CA ASN A 107 -14.02 -3.62 18.92
C ASN A 107 -14.68 -2.25 18.68
N GLY A 108 -14.35 -1.60 17.58
CA GLY A 108 -14.84 -0.26 17.28
C GLY A 108 -14.07 0.87 17.95
N THR A 109 -12.97 0.57 18.62
CA THR A 109 -12.11 1.56 19.27
C THR A 109 -11.21 2.24 18.25
N GLN A 110 -11.17 3.57 18.27
CA GLN A 110 -10.26 4.32 17.41
C GLN A 110 -8.80 4.08 17.81
N ILE A 111 -8.02 3.53 16.90
CA ILE A 111 -6.61 3.17 17.11
C ILE A 111 -5.65 4.01 16.28
N GLY A 112 -6.15 4.82 15.37
CA GLY A 112 -5.32 5.64 14.52
C GLY A 112 -6.14 6.61 13.69
N SER A 113 -5.45 7.33 12.82
CA SER A 113 -6.04 8.27 11.89
C SER A 113 -5.28 8.28 10.57
N VAL A 114 -5.98 8.62 9.50
CA VAL A 114 -5.42 8.74 8.16
C VAL A 114 -5.90 10.04 7.51
N THR A 115 -4.97 10.79 6.94
CA THR A 115 -5.25 11.98 6.15
C THR A 115 -5.19 11.67 4.67
N ALA A 116 -5.84 12.50 3.87
CA ALA A 116 -5.72 12.44 2.40
C ALA A 116 -4.25 12.50 1.96
N LYS A 117 -3.46 13.34 2.61
CA LYS A 117 -2.04 13.50 2.32
C LYS A 117 -1.23 12.22 2.53
N GLN A 118 -1.52 11.48 3.60
CA GLN A 118 -0.86 10.20 3.86
C GLN A 118 -1.20 9.16 2.78
N VAL A 119 -2.46 9.10 2.36
CA VAL A 119 -2.88 8.21 1.28
C VAL A 119 -2.20 8.60 -0.03
N ILE A 120 -2.21 9.87 -0.39
CA ILE A 120 -1.58 10.37 -1.61
C ILE A 120 -0.08 10.04 -1.61
N ARG A 121 0.62 10.25 -0.50
CA ARG A 121 2.04 9.91 -0.38
C ARG A 121 2.30 8.41 -0.57
N ALA A 122 1.46 7.57 0.01
CA ALA A 122 1.59 6.12 -0.14
C ALA A 122 1.39 5.68 -1.60
N LEU A 123 0.38 6.25 -2.28
CA LEU A 123 0.10 5.95 -3.68
C LEU A 123 1.12 6.52 -4.64
N ALA A 124 1.73 7.66 -4.30
CA ALA A 124 2.72 8.35 -5.13
C ALA A 124 4.13 7.77 -5.00
N ARG A 125 4.39 6.95 -3.99
CA ARG A 125 5.69 6.28 -3.85
C ARG A 125 5.96 5.46 -5.09
N HIS A 126 7.16 5.63 -5.64
CA HIS A 126 7.65 4.95 -6.84
C HIS A 126 6.93 5.34 -8.14
N THR A 127 6.10 6.37 -8.15
CA THR A 127 5.80 7.05 -9.40
C THR A 127 6.99 7.93 -9.74
N PRO A 128 7.58 7.79 -10.93
CA PRO A 128 8.56 8.76 -11.38
C PRO A 128 7.88 10.13 -11.34
N SER A 129 8.57 11.09 -10.77
CA SER A 129 8.07 12.46 -10.69
C SER A 129 7.77 12.95 -12.11
N PRO A 130 6.52 13.23 -12.47
CA PRO A 130 6.24 13.74 -13.81
C PRO A 130 6.68 15.17 -13.97
N VAL A 131 7.12 15.81 -12.91
CA VAL A 131 7.55 17.19 -12.87
C VAL A 131 8.82 17.28 -12.05
N GLY A 132 9.92 17.10 -12.71
CA GLY A 132 11.18 17.21 -12.00
C GLY A 132 12.35 16.67 -12.75
N ASP A 133 12.24 16.54 -14.04
CA ASP A 133 13.43 16.76 -14.81
C ASP A 133 13.92 18.14 -14.40
N LYS A 134 14.80 18.10 -13.43
CA LYS A 134 15.68 19.24 -13.22
C LYS A 134 16.15 19.57 -14.61
N VAL A 135 15.72 20.68 -15.07
CA VAL A 135 16.51 21.36 -16.06
C VAL A 135 17.86 21.41 -15.40
N ASP A 136 18.71 20.45 -15.73
CA ASP A 136 20.12 20.60 -15.52
C ASP A 136 20.44 21.90 -16.22
N HIS A 137 20.49 22.94 -15.45
CA HIS A 137 21.25 24.08 -15.83
C HIS A 137 22.68 23.56 -15.89
N GLU A 138 22.98 22.90 -16.98
CA GLU A 138 24.34 22.84 -17.41
C GLU A 138 24.85 24.25 -17.34
N ARG A 139 25.61 24.50 -16.33
CA ARG A 139 26.42 25.69 -16.31
C ARG A 139 27.50 25.45 -17.36
N SER A 140 27.15 25.79 -18.59
CA SER A 140 28.19 26.05 -19.53
C SER A 140 28.97 27.24 -19.02
N ILE A 141 30.15 26.98 -18.68
CA ILE A 141 31.11 28.03 -18.36
C ILE A 141 31.50 28.70 -19.66
#